data_799ab36b1df98a47bf4489281e3808bd
#
_entry.id   799ab36b1df98a47bf4489281e3808bd
#
_cell.length_a   1.000
_cell.length_b   1.000
_cell.length_c   1.000
_cell.angle_alpha   90.00
_cell.angle_beta   90.00
_cell.angle_gamma   90.00
#
_symmetry.space_group_name_H-M   'P 1'
#
loop_
_entity.id
_entity.type
_entity.pdbx_description
1 polymer ?
#
loop_
_entity_poly.entity_id
_entity_poly.type
_entity_poly.pdbx_seq_one_letter_code
_entity_poly.pdbx_strand_id
1 'polypeptide(L)'
;RSSAASDVYKRQVTETTIGAAIGLLRQTVYYDRYVKTEYAGSPLQYHFGRTTHQLYGSKWGIVGLGNIGRSVARVAEALGCRIAYTSTSGVVREEPYPEKPLDELLRWADVVSVHAPLNDRTRNLIGARELAQMKPSAILINVARGGIVDEAALAAALDAGRLAGAGLDVFTHEPLEA
;
A
#
# COMPACT_ATOMS: atom_id res chain seq x y z
N ARG A 1 15.17 -19.32 -16.33
CA ARG A 1 15.22 -19.94 -14.99
C ARG A 1 15.28 -18.83 -13.98
N SER A 2 14.24 -18.68 -13.13
CA SER A 2 14.32 -17.77 -11.97
C SER A 2 15.38 -18.32 -11.04
N SER A 3 16.36 -17.51 -10.62
CA SER A 3 17.33 -17.95 -9.63
C SER A 3 16.65 -18.03 -8.26
N ALA A 4 17.10 -18.93 -7.37
CA ALA A 4 16.59 -19.02 -6.01
C ALA A 4 16.60 -17.65 -5.29
N ALA A 5 17.63 -16.84 -5.52
CA ALA A 5 17.74 -15.48 -5.00
C ALA A 5 16.60 -14.55 -5.49
N SER A 6 16.19 -14.67 -6.76
CA SER A 6 15.05 -13.90 -7.30
C SER A 6 13.73 -14.28 -6.62
N ASP A 7 13.55 -15.56 -6.27
CA ASP A 7 12.33 -16.03 -5.60
C ASP A 7 12.29 -15.63 -4.12
N VAL A 8 13.45 -15.63 -3.45
CA VAL A 8 13.58 -15.09 -2.08
C VAL A 8 13.22 -13.60 -2.06
N TYR A 9 13.79 -12.81 -2.98
CA TYR A 9 13.47 -11.37 -3.07
C TYR A 9 11.97 -11.10 -3.26
N LYS A 10 11.31 -11.83 -4.16
CA LYS A 10 9.87 -11.67 -4.39
C LYS A 10 9.05 -11.95 -3.13
N ARG A 11 9.45 -12.96 -2.33
CA ARG A 11 8.77 -13.29 -1.07
C ARG A 11 8.97 -12.17 -0.05
N GLN A 12 10.19 -11.66 0.11
CA GLN A 12 10.49 -10.56 1.02
C GLN A 12 9.64 -9.33 0.73
N VAL A 13 9.57 -8.90 -0.55
CA VAL A 13 8.74 -7.76 -0.95
C VAL A 13 7.25 -8.03 -0.70
N THR A 14 6.78 -9.26 -0.94
CA THR A 14 5.40 -9.65 -0.63
C THR A 14 5.11 -9.53 0.87
N GLU A 15 5.99 -10.05 1.72
CA GLU A 15 5.87 -10.00 3.18
C GLU A 15 5.90 -8.56 3.70
N THR A 16 6.80 -7.72 3.17
CA THR A 16 6.86 -6.29 3.48
C THR A 16 5.54 -5.60 3.14
N THR A 17 4.96 -5.88 1.97
CA THR A 17 3.69 -5.29 1.54
C THR A 17 2.54 -5.66 2.47
N ILE A 18 2.41 -6.94 2.79
CA ILE A 18 1.36 -7.44 3.69
C ILE A 18 1.56 -6.91 5.12
N GLY A 19 2.81 -6.94 5.62
CA GLY A 19 3.16 -6.42 6.94
C GLY A 19 2.85 -4.92 7.07
N ALA A 20 3.19 -4.12 6.06
CA ALA A 20 2.86 -2.70 6.02
C ALA A 20 1.34 -2.46 6.04
N ALA A 21 0.57 -3.22 5.26
CA ALA A 21 -0.89 -3.11 5.25
C ALA A 21 -1.49 -3.41 6.63
N ILE A 22 -1.09 -4.52 7.25
CA ILE A 22 -1.56 -4.89 8.59
C ILE A 22 -1.14 -3.82 9.61
N GLY A 23 0.13 -3.39 9.58
CA GLY A 23 0.67 -2.39 10.49
C GLY A 23 -0.08 -1.06 10.44
N LEU A 24 -0.40 -0.58 9.24
CA LEU A 24 -1.15 0.65 9.02
C LEU A 24 -2.61 0.52 9.47
N LEU A 25 -3.30 -0.54 9.06
CA LEU A 25 -4.71 -0.76 9.42
C LEU A 25 -4.89 -0.99 10.92
N ARG A 26 -3.95 -1.66 11.58
CA ARG A 26 -3.96 -1.94 13.02
C ARG A 26 -3.33 -0.83 13.85
N GLN A 27 -2.79 0.23 13.21
CA GLN A 27 -2.11 1.33 13.91
C GLN A 27 -0.97 0.86 14.82
N THR A 28 -0.22 -0.18 14.37
CA THR A 28 0.75 -0.89 15.22
C THR A 28 1.83 0.05 15.78
N VAL A 29 2.39 0.93 14.94
CA VAL A 29 3.42 1.89 15.36
C VAL A 29 2.87 2.91 16.37
N TYR A 30 1.64 3.38 16.15
CA TYR A 30 0.99 4.30 17.07
C TYR A 30 0.79 3.67 18.44
N TYR A 31 0.25 2.45 18.50
CA TYR A 31 -0.01 1.78 19.77
C TYR A 31 1.27 1.32 20.49
N ASP A 32 2.30 0.92 19.73
CA ASP A 32 3.63 0.62 20.29
C ASP A 32 4.20 1.86 21.01
N ARG A 33 4.17 3.01 20.34
CA ARG A 33 4.61 4.28 20.93
C ARG A 33 3.75 4.65 22.14
N TYR A 34 2.43 4.60 22.01
CA TYR A 34 1.50 4.94 23.09
C TYR A 34 1.76 4.12 24.36
N VAL A 35 1.90 2.81 24.23
CA VAL A 35 2.18 1.93 25.38
C VAL A 35 3.50 2.29 26.05
N LYS A 36 4.53 2.61 25.27
CA LYS A 36 5.85 2.95 25.79
C LYS A 36 5.93 4.33 26.48
N THR A 37 5.11 5.29 26.03
CA THR A 37 5.25 6.69 26.47
C THR A 37 4.11 7.21 27.35
N GLU A 38 2.90 6.69 27.20
CA GLU A 38 1.70 7.29 27.79
C GLU A 38 0.88 6.32 28.64
N TYR A 39 0.87 5.02 28.30
CA TYR A 39 -0.02 4.05 28.95
C TYR A 39 0.25 3.88 30.45
N ALA A 40 1.50 3.87 30.88
CA ALA A 40 1.88 3.65 32.28
C ALA A 40 1.39 4.78 33.23
N GLY A 41 1.11 5.97 32.71
CA GLY A 41 0.57 7.11 33.47
C GLY A 41 -0.92 7.36 33.24
N SER A 42 -1.57 6.56 32.38
CA SER A 42 -2.97 6.78 32.02
C SER A 42 -3.92 6.21 33.08
N PRO A 43 -4.90 7.00 33.57
CA PRO A 43 -5.96 6.49 34.46
C PRO A 43 -6.95 5.59 33.73
N LEU A 44 -6.89 5.55 32.39
CA LEU A 44 -7.76 4.73 31.54
C LEU A 44 -7.10 3.38 31.31
N GLN A 45 -7.76 2.30 31.72
CA GLN A 45 -7.33 0.93 31.43
C GLN A 45 -7.48 0.55 29.94
N TYR A 46 -8.22 1.36 29.17
CA TYR A 46 -8.47 1.16 27.76
C TYR A 46 -8.25 2.47 26.99
N HIS A 47 -7.53 2.38 25.87
CA HIS A 47 -7.32 3.51 24.97
C HIS A 47 -8.11 3.32 23.68
N PHE A 48 -9.02 4.24 23.41
CA PHE A 48 -9.84 4.28 22.20
C PHE A 48 -9.39 5.41 21.25
N GLY A 49 -8.06 5.63 21.12
CA GLY A 49 -7.54 6.81 20.47
C GLY A 49 -7.69 6.83 18.96
N ARG A 50 -7.36 5.73 18.29
CA ARG A 50 -7.42 5.65 16.83
C ARG A 50 -8.26 4.46 16.36
N THR A 51 -9.06 4.71 15.32
CA THR A 51 -9.81 3.65 14.66
C THR A 51 -8.86 2.66 14.00
N THR A 52 -9.07 1.38 14.28
CA THR A 52 -8.37 0.28 13.63
C THR A 52 -9.30 -0.44 12.67
N HIS A 53 -8.74 -0.95 11.57
CA HIS A 53 -9.47 -1.69 10.56
C HIS A 53 -8.90 -3.10 10.41
N GLN A 54 -9.69 -4.01 9.85
CA GLN A 54 -9.26 -5.36 9.52
C GLN A 54 -9.04 -5.50 8.02
N LEU A 55 -8.18 -6.43 7.63
CA LEU A 55 -7.98 -6.77 6.21
C LEU A 55 -9.14 -7.58 5.63
N TYR A 56 -9.72 -8.47 6.42
CA TYR A 56 -10.83 -9.33 5.96
C TYR A 56 -11.98 -8.48 5.39
N GLY A 57 -12.41 -8.80 4.18
CA GLY A 57 -13.46 -8.08 3.46
C GLY A 57 -12.99 -6.79 2.77
N SER A 58 -11.77 -6.32 3.02
CA SER A 58 -11.22 -5.12 2.38
C SER A 58 -11.02 -5.32 0.87
N LYS A 59 -11.09 -4.23 0.14
CA LYS A 59 -10.84 -4.14 -1.29
C LYS A 59 -9.37 -3.79 -1.53
N TRP A 60 -8.61 -4.71 -2.11
CA TRP A 60 -7.19 -4.49 -2.38
C TRP A 60 -6.95 -4.23 -3.86
N GLY A 61 -6.52 -3.02 -4.19
CA GLY A 61 -6.12 -2.59 -5.52
C GLY A 61 -4.62 -2.76 -5.74
N ILE A 62 -4.26 -3.45 -6.82
CA ILE A 62 -2.88 -3.72 -7.19
C ILE A 62 -2.51 -2.93 -8.44
N VAL A 63 -1.55 -2.00 -8.31
CA VAL A 63 -1.01 -1.25 -9.44
C VAL A 63 0.20 -2.01 -9.99
N GLY A 64 -0.01 -2.72 -11.10
CA GLY A 64 0.99 -3.59 -11.72
C GLY A 64 0.92 -5.05 -11.26
N LEU A 65 0.22 -5.90 -12.01
CA LEU A 65 0.07 -7.33 -11.71
C LEU A 65 1.20 -8.16 -12.34
N GLY A 66 2.46 -7.86 -11.98
CA GLY A 66 3.64 -8.66 -12.29
C GLY A 66 3.82 -9.84 -11.32
N ASN A 67 5.01 -10.42 -11.27
CA ASN A 67 5.28 -11.58 -10.39
C ASN A 67 5.04 -11.26 -8.91
N ILE A 68 5.49 -10.08 -8.44
CA ILE A 68 5.29 -9.63 -7.06
C ILE A 68 3.81 -9.30 -6.82
N GLY A 69 3.18 -8.52 -7.71
CA GLY A 69 1.77 -8.18 -7.60
C GLY A 69 0.86 -9.41 -7.50
N ARG A 70 1.13 -10.46 -8.30
CA ARG A 70 0.40 -11.74 -8.20
C ARG A 70 0.65 -12.46 -6.87
N SER A 71 1.87 -12.39 -6.35
CA SER A 71 2.18 -12.97 -5.04
C SER A 71 1.41 -12.27 -3.92
N VAL A 72 1.39 -10.94 -3.94
CA VAL A 72 0.60 -10.12 -3.00
C VAL A 72 -0.89 -10.41 -3.15
N ALA A 73 -1.41 -10.48 -4.39
CA ALA A 73 -2.82 -10.80 -4.66
C ALA A 73 -3.25 -12.09 -3.98
N ARG A 74 -2.49 -13.17 -4.17
CA ARG A 74 -2.79 -14.49 -3.57
C ARG A 74 -2.78 -14.47 -2.06
N VAL A 75 -1.82 -13.78 -1.44
CA VAL A 75 -1.75 -13.69 0.02
C VAL A 75 -2.90 -12.82 0.57
N ALA A 76 -3.18 -11.69 -0.05
CA ALA A 76 -4.27 -10.82 0.35
C ALA A 76 -5.64 -11.50 0.18
N GLU A 77 -5.85 -12.27 -0.89
CA GLU A 77 -7.05 -13.08 -1.11
C GLU A 77 -7.20 -14.16 -0.02
N ALA A 78 -6.11 -14.85 0.34
CA ALA A 78 -6.12 -15.84 1.44
C ALA A 78 -6.45 -15.20 2.80
N LEU A 79 -6.15 -13.91 2.98
CA LEU A 79 -6.57 -13.10 4.15
C LEU A 79 -8.00 -12.57 4.03
N GLY A 80 -8.76 -12.95 2.99
CA GLY A 80 -10.16 -12.61 2.79
C GLY A 80 -10.38 -11.26 2.11
N CYS A 81 -9.37 -10.67 1.47
CA CYS A 81 -9.54 -9.45 0.67
C CYS A 81 -10.19 -9.75 -0.69
N ARG A 82 -10.89 -8.76 -1.23
CA ARG A 82 -11.34 -8.74 -2.61
C ARG A 82 -10.29 -8.05 -3.46
N ILE A 83 -9.81 -8.72 -4.51
CA ILE A 83 -8.69 -8.25 -5.32
C ILE A 83 -9.19 -7.64 -6.63
N ALA A 84 -8.58 -6.53 -7.05
CA ALA A 84 -8.62 -6.00 -8.40
C ALA A 84 -7.25 -5.39 -8.74
N TYR A 85 -6.96 -5.24 -10.03
CA TYR A 85 -5.67 -4.68 -10.44
C TYR A 85 -5.84 -3.68 -11.59
N THR A 86 -4.80 -2.88 -11.81
CA THR A 86 -4.61 -2.11 -13.04
C THR A 86 -3.29 -2.53 -13.69
N SER A 87 -3.33 -2.75 -15.02
CA SER A 87 -2.13 -3.05 -15.79
C SER A 87 -1.38 -1.75 -16.10
N THR A 88 -0.06 -1.75 -15.91
CA THR A 88 0.83 -0.66 -16.31
C THR A 88 1.66 -0.98 -17.55
N SER A 89 1.60 -2.22 -18.02
CA SER A 89 2.36 -2.69 -19.19
C SER A 89 1.64 -2.46 -20.51
N GLY A 90 0.32 -2.29 -20.50
CA GLY A 90 -0.52 -2.27 -21.69
C GLY A 90 -0.69 -3.66 -22.36
N VAL A 91 -0.14 -4.71 -21.76
CA VAL A 91 -0.29 -6.08 -22.26
C VAL A 91 -1.52 -6.71 -21.63
N VAL A 92 -2.47 -7.07 -22.47
CA VAL A 92 -3.67 -7.83 -22.04
C VAL A 92 -3.23 -9.26 -21.69
N ARG A 93 -3.60 -9.70 -20.49
CA ARG A 93 -3.36 -11.06 -19.99
C ARG A 93 -4.63 -11.61 -19.39
N GLU A 94 -4.82 -12.89 -19.51
CA GLU A 94 -5.86 -13.58 -18.77
C GLU A 94 -5.40 -13.77 -17.32
N GLU A 95 -6.07 -13.09 -16.40
CA GLU A 95 -5.75 -13.09 -14.98
C GLU A 95 -7.01 -13.43 -14.17
N PRO A 96 -6.87 -14.08 -13.01
CA PRO A 96 -8.02 -14.50 -12.21
C PRO A 96 -8.72 -13.33 -11.48
N TYR A 97 -8.14 -12.13 -11.55
CA TYR A 97 -8.65 -10.93 -10.88
C TYR A 97 -9.19 -9.93 -11.90
N PRO A 98 -10.24 -9.16 -11.57
CA PRO A 98 -10.77 -8.15 -12.47
C PRO A 98 -9.77 -7.00 -12.66
N GLU A 99 -9.54 -6.64 -13.92
CA GLU A 99 -8.81 -5.44 -14.29
C GLU A 99 -9.72 -4.21 -14.21
N LYS A 100 -9.19 -3.11 -13.70
CA LYS A 100 -9.86 -1.82 -13.63
C LYS A 100 -8.95 -0.71 -14.15
N PRO A 101 -9.51 0.31 -14.83
CA PRO A 101 -8.79 1.57 -15.02
C PRO A 101 -8.28 2.11 -13.69
N LEU A 102 -7.13 2.81 -13.70
CA LEU A 102 -6.49 3.31 -12.48
C LEU A 102 -7.46 4.13 -11.62
N ASP A 103 -8.17 5.07 -12.23
CA ASP A 103 -9.12 5.94 -11.53
C ASP A 103 -10.26 5.16 -10.84
N GLU A 104 -10.72 4.08 -11.46
CA GLU A 104 -11.73 3.21 -10.86
C GLU A 104 -11.15 2.36 -9.73
N LEU A 105 -9.92 1.86 -9.92
CA LEU A 105 -9.22 1.08 -8.90
C LEU A 105 -9.04 1.91 -7.63
N LEU A 106 -8.57 3.15 -7.75
CA LEU A 106 -8.33 4.06 -6.63
C LEU A 106 -9.59 4.39 -5.86
N ARG A 107 -10.71 4.68 -6.56
CA ARG A 107 -12.01 4.92 -5.90
C ARG A 107 -12.57 3.68 -5.21
N TRP A 108 -12.29 2.51 -5.75
CA TRP A 108 -12.82 1.24 -5.25
C TRP A 108 -12.04 0.70 -4.04
N ALA A 109 -10.71 0.85 -4.03
CA ALA A 109 -9.82 0.19 -3.09
C ALA A 109 -9.86 0.80 -1.68
N ASP A 110 -9.64 -0.05 -0.67
CA ASP A 110 -9.34 0.31 0.71
C ASP A 110 -7.83 0.23 0.98
N VAL A 111 -7.14 -0.66 0.26
CA VAL A 111 -5.69 -0.80 0.25
C VAL A 111 -5.23 -0.71 -1.19
N VAL A 112 -4.26 0.15 -1.48
CA VAL A 112 -3.59 0.24 -2.79
C VAL A 112 -2.13 -0.11 -2.61
N SER A 113 -1.62 -1.08 -3.39
CA SER A 113 -0.20 -1.42 -3.41
C SER A 113 0.40 -1.33 -4.81
N VAL A 114 1.60 -0.74 -4.88
CA VAL A 114 2.30 -0.46 -6.15
C VAL A 114 3.39 -1.49 -6.37
N HIS A 115 3.35 -2.16 -7.54
CA HIS A 115 4.29 -3.20 -7.95
C HIS A 115 4.73 -3.03 -9.43
N ALA A 116 4.58 -1.81 -9.94
CA ALA A 116 4.98 -1.45 -11.30
C ALA A 116 6.48 -1.10 -11.40
N PRO A 117 7.15 -1.33 -12.53
CA PRO A 117 8.48 -0.79 -12.75
C PRO A 117 8.40 0.73 -12.98
N LEU A 118 9.45 1.46 -12.61
CA LEU A 118 9.57 2.88 -12.95
C LEU A 118 9.98 3.02 -14.42
N ASN A 119 9.19 3.76 -15.17
CA ASN A 119 9.44 4.16 -16.55
C ASN A 119 8.64 5.43 -16.87
N ASP A 120 8.69 5.93 -18.11
CA ASP A 120 8.02 7.18 -18.49
C ASP A 120 6.49 7.14 -18.30
N ARG A 121 5.86 5.96 -18.36
CA ARG A 121 4.41 5.81 -18.15
C ARG A 121 4.02 5.71 -16.69
N THR A 122 4.95 5.37 -15.81
CA THR A 122 4.70 5.13 -14.38
C THR A 122 5.33 6.16 -13.49
N ARG A 123 6.12 7.08 -14.04
CA ARG A 123 6.66 8.22 -13.29
C ARG A 123 5.53 9.15 -12.87
N ASN A 124 5.45 9.43 -11.57
CA ASN A 124 4.38 10.22 -10.94
C ASN A 124 2.97 9.71 -11.31
N LEU A 125 2.84 8.40 -11.52
CA LEU A 125 1.58 7.76 -11.86
C LEU A 125 0.50 8.01 -10.81
N ILE A 126 0.90 8.13 -9.55
CA ILE A 126 0.02 8.45 -8.42
C ILE A 126 0.45 9.81 -7.88
N GLY A 127 -0.15 10.85 -8.41
CA GLY A 127 0.02 12.24 -8.00
C GLY A 127 -1.17 12.78 -7.22
N ALA A 128 -1.24 14.10 -7.06
CA ALA A 128 -2.29 14.77 -6.29
C ALA A 128 -3.71 14.45 -6.81
N ARG A 129 -3.90 14.34 -8.12
CA ARG A 129 -5.17 13.99 -8.75
C ARG A 129 -5.61 12.58 -8.42
N GLU A 130 -4.69 11.63 -8.46
CA GLU A 130 -4.92 10.21 -8.15
C GLU A 130 -5.18 10.01 -6.67
N LEU A 131 -4.38 10.62 -5.80
CA LEU A 131 -4.56 10.60 -4.35
C LEU A 131 -5.92 11.17 -3.92
N ALA A 132 -6.39 12.22 -4.60
CA ALA A 132 -7.70 12.81 -4.33
C ALA A 132 -8.88 11.89 -4.69
N GLN A 133 -8.67 10.85 -5.48
CA GLN A 133 -9.69 9.85 -5.83
C GLN A 133 -9.76 8.70 -4.84
N MET A 134 -8.74 8.52 -4.01
CA MET A 134 -8.72 7.47 -2.99
C MET A 134 -9.72 7.79 -1.87
N LYS A 135 -10.20 6.76 -1.20
CA LYS A 135 -11.05 6.94 -0.01
C LYS A 135 -10.24 7.56 1.12
N PRO A 136 -10.85 8.43 1.95
CA PRO A 136 -10.15 8.98 3.13
C PRO A 136 -9.69 7.90 4.12
N SER A 137 -10.36 6.75 4.15
CA SER A 137 -9.98 5.58 4.97
C SER A 137 -8.96 4.65 4.29
N ALA A 138 -8.59 4.91 3.03
CA ALA A 138 -7.68 4.04 2.30
C ALA A 138 -6.22 4.26 2.72
N ILE A 139 -5.42 3.22 2.49
CA ILE A 139 -3.96 3.25 2.67
C ILE A 139 -3.26 3.00 1.34
N LEU A 140 -2.09 3.63 1.15
CA LEU A 140 -1.23 3.45 -0.02
C LEU A 140 0.09 2.82 0.39
N ILE A 141 0.53 1.80 -0.35
CA ILE A 141 1.80 1.11 -0.11
C ILE A 141 2.64 1.13 -1.39
N ASN A 142 3.85 1.68 -1.31
CA ASN A 142 4.80 1.65 -2.42
C ASN A 142 6.06 0.86 -2.03
N VAL A 143 6.20 -0.32 -2.58
CA VAL A 143 7.36 -1.20 -2.43
C VAL A 143 8.07 -1.44 -3.77
N ALA A 144 7.71 -0.66 -4.79
CA ALA A 144 8.23 -0.86 -6.14
C ALA A 144 9.46 -0.01 -6.43
N ARG A 145 9.27 1.28 -6.66
CA ARG A 145 10.35 2.26 -6.91
C ARG A 145 9.92 3.65 -6.44
N GLY A 146 10.85 4.45 -5.95
CA GLY A 146 10.66 5.90 -5.78
C GLY A 146 10.30 6.56 -7.10
N GLY A 147 9.58 7.69 -7.04
CA GLY A 147 9.14 8.44 -8.22
C GLY A 147 7.94 7.85 -8.99
N ILE A 148 7.33 6.72 -8.54
CA ILE A 148 6.03 6.25 -9.07
C ILE A 148 4.90 6.98 -8.36
N VAL A 149 5.04 7.19 -7.07
CA VAL A 149 4.17 8.04 -6.25
C VAL A 149 4.86 9.40 -6.11
N ASP A 150 4.13 10.47 -6.30
CA ASP A 150 4.58 11.83 -5.98
C ASP A 150 4.59 11.98 -4.45
N GLU A 151 5.78 11.98 -3.86
CA GLU A 151 5.98 11.99 -2.40
C GLU A 151 5.51 13.30 -1.77
N ALA A 152 5.69 14.44 -2.46
CA ALA A 152 5.22 15.72 -1.96
C ALA A 152 3.68 15.80 -1.95
N ALA A 153 3.03 15.31 -3.01
CA ALA A 153 1.58 15.21 -3.07
C ALA A 153 1.03 14.24 -2.02
N LEU A 154 1.74 13.11 -1.79
CA LEU A 154 1.37 12.14 -0.76
C LEU A 154 1.46 12.73 0.64
N ALA A 155 2.55 13.44 0.97
CA ALA A 155 2.71 14.13 2.25
C ALA A 155 1.57 15.13 2.49
N ALA A 156 1.27 15.97 1.49
CA ALA A 156 0.16 16.92 1.58
C ALA A 156 -1.22 16.25 1.75
N ALA A 157 -1.43 15.08 1.12
CA ALA A 157 -2.68 14.32 1.28
C ALA A 157 -2.81 13.73 2.68
N LEU A 158 -1.71 13.23 3.26
CA LEU A 158 -1.68 12.71 4.63
C LEU A 158 -1.90 13.82 5.67
N ASP A 159 -1.22 14.96 5.53
CA ASP A 159 -1.37 16.12 6.42
C ASP A 159 -2.80 16.68 6.39
N ALA A 160 -3.43 16.66 5.22
CA ALA A 160 -4.82 17.08 5.06
C ALA A 160 -5.86 16.03 5.50
N GLY A 161 -5.43 14.86 5.99
CA GLY A 161 -6.32 13.77 6.39
C GLY A 161 -7.12 13.15 5.25
N ARG A 162 -6.66 13.30 4.01
CA ARG A 162 -7.31 12.74 2.81
C ARG A 162 -7.00 11.27 2.57
N LEU A 163 -6.04 10.73 3.31
CA LEU A 163 -5.62 9.34 3.26
C LEU A 163 -5.35 8.87 4.69
N ALA A 164 -5.73 7.65 5.03
CA ALA A 164 -5.56 7.12 6.39
C ALA A 164 -4.11 6.80 6.73
N GLY A 165 -3.28 6.52 5.73
CA GLY A 165 -1.87 6.22 5.94
C GLY A 165 -1.15 5.80 4.67
N ALA A 166 0.18 5.79 4.74
CA ALA A 166 1.02 5.28 3.68
C ALA A 166 2.19 4.47 4.24
N GLY A 167 2.63 3.45 3.47
CA GLY A 167 3.82 2.66 3.72
C GLY A 167 4.77 2.77 2.52
N LEU A 168 5.93 3.35 2.71
CA LEU A 168 6.94 3.49 1.67
C LEU A 168 8.19 2.68 2.04
N ASP A 169 8.60 1.78 1.16
CA ASP A 169 9.84 0.99 1.26
C ASP A 169 10.92 1.55 0.31
N VAL A 170 10.54 2.54 -0.51
CA VAL A 170 11.39 3.15 -1.54
C VAL A 170 11.10 4.64 -1.66
N PHE A 171 12.13 5.43 -1.99
CA PHE A 171 12.03 6.87 -2.10
C PHE A 171 12.69 7.37 -3.39
N THR A 172 12.29 8.57 -3.84
CA THR A 172 12.84 9.22 -5.04
C THR A 172 14.31 9.57 -4.85
N HIS A 173 14.68 9.97 -3.64
CA HIS A 173 16.05 10.24 -3.23
C HIS A 173 16.44 9.29 -2.09
N GLU A 174 17.46 8.48 -2.32
CA GLU A 174 18.03 7.54 -1.33
C GLU A 174 19.55 7.76 -1.24
N PRO A 175 20.12 7.81 -0.01
CA PRO A 175 19.45 7.73 1.29
C PRO A 175 18.60 8.97 1.59
N LEU A 176 17.60 8.82 2.49
CA LEU A 176 16.84 9.95 2.99
C LEU A 176 17.77 10.91 3.72
N GLU A 177 17.69 12.20 3.39
CA GLU A 177 18.35 13.24 4.16
C GLU A 177 17.65 13.42 5.52
N ALA A 178 18.45 13.63 6.59
CA ALA A 178 17.95 13.76 7.95
C ALA A 178 17.29 15.13 8.20
#